data_28246a3d56d31da7136ee11bc851b68a
#
_entry.id   28246a3d56d31da7136ee11bc851b68a
#
_cell.length_a   1.000
_cell.length_b   1.000
_cell.length_c   1.000
_cell.angle_alpha   90.00
_cell.angle_beta   90.00
_cell.angle_gamma   90.00
#
_symmetry.space_group_name_H-M   'P 1'
#
loop_
_entity.id
_entity.type
_entity.pdbx_description
1 polymer ?
#
loop_
_entity_poly.entity_id
_entity_poly.type
_entity_poly.pdbx_seq_one_letter_code
_entity_poly.pdbx_strand_id
1 'polypeptide(L)'
;MKIFFKTVVGIGVVLLVSVGGSHFYGLQNLSEYELNHFTTVKTSEYSTTLDRGSHLATISGCNGCHGGNYQGMDFINEAPIGYVPAPNLTSAGPVANYTDDDWVKAIRHGIAKDGRVMVIMPSNHYSAYGDDDLAELISYLKKIPAVENKFSSRDIQFPGSIIFGILAYDSWPANQIHHDKVGGKMAPTIDE
;
A
#
# COMPACT_ATOMS: atom_id res chain seq x y z
N MET A 1 -47.57 -2.31 24.25
CA MET A 1 -47.24 -2.71 22.86
C MET A 1 -46.65 -1.54 22.02
N LYS A 2 -47.32 -0.37 21.93
CA LYS A 2 -46.83 0.76 21.10
C LYS A 2 -45.51 1.36 21.57
N ILE A 3 -45.25 1.46 22.88
CA ILE A 3 -43.99 1.99 23.44
C ILE A 3 -42.85 1.03 23.15
N PHE A 4 -43.03 -0.27 23.40
CA PHE A 4 -42.03 -1.29 23.10
C PHE A 4 -41.61 -1.29 21.63
N PHE A 5 -42.59 -1.21 20.72
CA PHE A 5 -42.32 -1.14 19.28
C PHE A 5 -41.49 0.13 18.91
N LYS A 6 -41.84 1.30 19.46
CA LYS A 6 -41.08 2.54 19.23
C LYS A 6 -39.65 2.44 19.74
N THR A 7 -39.45 1.82 20.92
CA THR A 7 -38.12 1.61 21.48
C THR A 7 -37.27 0.67 20.60
N VAL A 8 -37.82 -0.45 20.15
CA VAL A 8 -37.12 -1.39 19.27
C VAL A 8 -36.74 -0.73 17.94
N VAL A 9 -37.67 0.01 17.33
CA VAL A 9 -37.40 0.77 16.11
C VAL A 9 -36.32 1.82 16.35
N GLY A 10 -36.38 2.56 17.44
CA GLY A 10 -35.37 3.55 17.81
C GLY A 10 -33.97 2.95 17.96
N ILE A 11 -33.86 1.82 18.67
CA ILE A 11 -32.58 1.09 18.80
C ILE A 11 -32.08 0.62 17.43
N GLY A 12 -32.96 0.06 16.61
CA GLY A 12 -32.59 -0.37 15.25
C GLY A 12 -32.05 0.76 14.38
N VAL A 13 -32.68 1.94 14.42
CA VAL A 13 -32.19 3.12 13.70
C VAL A 13 -30.82 3.57 14.23
N VAL A 14 -30.63 3.63 15.53
CA VAL A 14 -29.34 4.02 16.12
C VAL A 14 -28.24 3.03 15.70
N LEU A 15 -28.49 1.73 15.71
CA LEU A 15 -27.53 0.73 15.28
C LEU A 15 -27.18 0.87 13.80
N LEU A 16 -28.16 1.07 12.92
CA LEU A 16 -27.93 1.27 11.50
C LEU A 16 -27.10 2.51 11.22
N VAL A 17 -27.39 3.62 11.88
CA VAL A 17 -26.64 4.86 11.76
C VAL A 17 -25.21 4.70 12.27
N SER A 18 -25.03 3.99 13.39
CA SER A 18 -23.69 3.74 13.96
C SER A 18 -22.84 2.85 13.04
N VAL A 19 -23.41 1.76 12.54
CA VAL A 19 -22.70 0.85 11.61
C VAL A 19 -22.39 1.55 10.29
N GLY A 20 -23.36 2.25 9.71
CA GLY A 20 -23.16 3.00 8.47
C GLY A 20 -22.13 4.11 8.63
N GLY A 21 -22.19 4.85 9.73
CA GLY A 21 -21.19 5.89 10.08
C GLY A 21 -19.79 5.32 10.25
N SER A 22 -19.66 4.19 10.95
CA SER A 22 -18.36 3.51 11.14
C SER A 22 -17.81 2.98 9.81
N HIS A 23 -18.68 2.43 8.95
CA HIS A 23 -18.28 2.00 7.61
C HIS A 23 -17.72 3.16 6.78
N PHE A 24 -18.45 4.28 6.73
CA PHE A 24 -18.02 5.47 6.00
C PHE A 24 -16.71 6.04 6.54
N TYR A 25 -16.60 6.17 7.88
CA TYR A 25 -15.38 6.65 8.54
C TYR A 25 -14.18 5.75 8.25
N GLY A 26 -14.35 4.43 8.29
CA GLY A 26 -13.30 3.49 7.93
C GLY A 26 -12.84 3.62 6.47
N LEU A 27 -13.77 3.82 5.53
CA LEU A 27 -13.42 4.07 4.12
C LEU A 27 -12.67 5.40 3.95
N GLN A 28 -13.07 6.45 4.66
CA GLN A 28 -12.41 7.74 4.61
C GLN A 28 -10.96 7.65 5.11
N ASN A 29 -10.72 7.00 6.24
CA ASN A 29 -9.37 6.77 6.77
C ASN A 29 -8.48 6.02 5.76
N LEU A 30 -9.03 5.06 5.02
CA LEU A 30 -8.29 4.28 4.03
C LEU A 30 -8.01 5.04 2.73
N SER A 31 -8.76 6.10 2.44
CA SER A 31 -8.69 6.83 1.18
C SER A 31 -7.71 7.99 1.19
N GLU A 32 -7.39 8.52 2.36
CA GLU A 32 -6.53 9.71 2.47
C GLU A 32 -5.64 9.60 3.71
N TYR A 33 -4.32 9.74 3.50
CA TYR A 33 -3.31 9.77 4.54
C TYR A 33 -2.54 11.08 4.47
N GLU A 34 -2.51 11.83 5.57
CA GLU A 34 -1.75 13.08 5.65
C GLU A 34 -0.24 12.79 5.79
N LEU A 35 0.47 12.94 4.67
CA LEU A 35 1.92 12.85 4.63
C LEU A 35 2.51 14.25 4.39
N ASN A 36 2.69 15.01 5.48
CA ASN A 36 3.12 16.41 5.42
C ASN A 36 4.60 16.55 5.05
N HIS A 37 5.45 15.68 5.56
CA HIS A 37 6.89 15.66 5.30
C HIS A 37 7.35 14.22 5.10
N PHE A 38 8.21 14.01 4.12
CA PHE A 38 8.82 12.70 3.87
C PHE A 38 10.17 12.87 3.17
N THR A 39 11.05 11.88 3.38
CA THR A 39 12.31 11.78 2.65
C THR A 39 12.04 11.35 1.22
N THR A 40 12.72 11.96 0.26
CA THR A 40 12.61 11.63 -1.17
C THR A 40 13.94 11.13 -1.72
N VAL A 41 13.89 10.45 -2.86
CA VAL A 41 15.06 9.92 -3.57
C VAL A 41 14.88 10.20 -5.05
N LYS A 42 15.92 10.75 -5.68
CA LYS A 42 15.97 10.91 -7.15
C LYS A 42 16.88 9.83 -7.71
N THR A 43 16.33 8.90 -8.45
CA THR A 43 17.10 7.76 -8.99
C THR A 43 18.27 8.20 -9.88
N SER A 44 18.18 9.37 -10.52
CA SER A 44 19.24 9.96 -11.34
C SER A 44 20.47 10.43 -10.57
N GLU A 45 20.38 10.58 -9.26
CA GLU A 45 21.49 11.01 -8.39
C GLU A 45 22.35 9.83 -7.92
N TYR A 46 21.96 8.62 -8.24
CA TYR A 46 22.63 7.39 -7.78
C TYR A 46 23.15 6.58 -8.96
N SER A 47 24.31 5.94 -8.77
CA SER A 47 24.80 4.94 -9.71
C SER A 47 24.05 3.64 -9.46
N THR A 48 23.16 3.25 -10.35
CA THR A 48 22.28 2.10 -10.18
C THR A 48 22.60 0.99 -11.19
N THR A 49 22.47 -0.27 -10.75
CA THR A 49 22.61 -1.46 -11.59
C THR A 49 21.33 -2.28 -11.58
N LEU A 50 21.03 -2.91 -12.70
CA LEU A 50 19.83 -3.77 -12.76
C LEU A 50 19.96 -5.03 -11.92
N ASP A 51 21.17 -5.55 -11.78
CA ASP A 51 21.45 -6.77 -11.02
C ASP A 51 21.19 -6.54 -9.54
N ARG A 52 21.71 -5.42 -8.96
CA ARG A 52 21.43 -5.08 -7.57
C ARG A 52 19.95 -4.77 -7.35
N GLY A 53 19.31 -3.99 -8.23
CA GLY A 53 17.88 -3.70 -8.12
C GLY A 53 17.02 -4.97 -8.21
N SER A 54 17.37 -5.92 -9.07
CA SER A 54 16.72 -7.22 -9.17
C SER A 54 16.89 -8.06 -7.91
N HIS A 55 18.12 -8.08 -7.36
CA HIS A 55 18.41 -8.75 -6.09
C HIS A 55 17.56 -8.18 -4.95
N LEU A 56 17.55 -6.84 -4.81
CA LEU A 56 16.72 -6.14 -3.82
C LEU A 56 15.24 -6.48 -3.97
N ALA A 57 14.70 -6.45 -5.18
CA ALA A 57 13.31 -6.80 -5.43
C ALA A 57 12.98 -8.25 -5.04
N THR A 58 13.94 -9.15 -5.23
CA THR A 58 13.80 -10.58 -4.88
C THR A 58 13.80 -10.78 -3.37
N ILE A 59 14.81 -10.26 -2.66
CA ILE A 59 14.89 -10.43 -1.20
C ILE A 59 13.82 -9.64 -0.44
N SER A 60 13.30 -8.57 -1.04
CA SER A 60 12.15 -7.82 -0.52
C SER A 60 10.82 -8.52 -0.77
N GLY A 61 10.78 -9.61 -1.53
CA GLY A 61 9.57 -10.36 -1.82
C GLY A 61 8.58 -9.66 -2.75
N CYS A 62 9.02 -8.66 -3.53
CA CYS A 62 8.13 -7.90 -4.41
C CYS A 62 7.36 -8.81 -5.37
N ASN A 63 8.05 -9.78 -6.00
CA ASN A 63 7.45 -10.74 -6.92
C ASN A 63 6.49 -11.74 -6.24
N GLY A 64 6.61 -11.96 -4.93
CA GLY A 64 5.71 -12.83 -4.17
C GLY A 64 4.29 -12.28 -4.09
N CYS A 65 4.15 -10.95 -3.94
CA CYS A 65 2.85 -10.27 -3.88
C CYS A 65 2.41 -9.72 -5.24
N HIS A 66 3.36 -9.25 -6.08
CA HIS A 66 3.04 -8.61 -7.36
C HIS A 66 3.11 -9.54 -8.56
N GLY A 67 3.21 -10.87 -8.32
CA GLY A 67 3.34 -11.89 -9.37
C GLY A 67 4.77 -12.06 -9.88
N GLY A 68 5.11 -13.26 -10.37
CA GLY A 68 6.48 -13.65 -10.72
C GLY A 68 7.17 -12.75 -11.74
N ASN A 69 6.43 -12.12 -12.63
CA ASN A 69 6.89 -11.11 -13.59
C ASN A 69 6.31 -9.72 -13.32
N TYR A 70 5.89 -9.46 -12.08
CA TYR A 70 5.37 -8.19 -11.58
C TYR A 70 4.06 -7.71 -12.24
N GLN A 71 3.33 -8.61 -12.90
CA GLN A 71 2.06 -8.30 -13.56
C GLN A 71 0.90 -8.03 -12.62
N GLY A 72 1.12 -8.12 -11.30
CA GLY A 72 0.09 -8.03 -10.26
C GLY A 72 -0.62 -9.36 -10.02
N MET A 73 -1.43 -9.40 -8.97
CA MET A 73 -2.29 -10.54 -8.62
C MET A 73 -3.44 -10.14 -7.70
N ASP A 74 -4.47 -10.96 -7.63
CA ASP A 74 -5.52 -10.86 -6.62
C ASP A 74 -4.93 -11.24 -5.26
N PHE A 75 -4.73 -10.26 -4.38
CA PHE A 75 -4.12 -10.50 -3.08
C PHE A 75 -5.17 -10.82 -2.02
N ILE A 76 -6.24 -10.01 -1.95
CA ILE A 76 -7.45 -10.31 -1.17
C ILE A 76 -8.64 -10.25 -2.13
N ASN A 77 -9.41 -11.34 -2.17
CA ASN A 77 -10.66 -11.43 -2.92
C ASN A 77 -11.64 -12.26 -2.09
N GLU A 78 -12.09 -11.68 -0.99
CA GLU A 78 -12.85 -12.38 0.05
C GLU A 78 -14.13 -11.59 0.39
N ALA A 79 -15.28 -12.12 -0.01
CA ALA A 79 -16.56 -11.58 0.43
C ALA A 79 -16.84 -11.99 1.89
N PRO A 80 -17.34 -11.09 2.76
CA PRO A 80 -17.73 -9.70 2.50
C PRO A 80 -16.63 -8.67 2.78
N ILE A 81 -15.38 -9.08 3.00
CA ILE A 81 -14.26 -8.19 3.35
C ILE A 81 -13.99 -7.18 2.23
N GLY A 82 -13.93 -7.67 0.99
CA GLY A 82 -13.71 -6.89 -0.21
C GLY A 82 -12.60 -7.43 -1.10
N TYR A 83 -12.18 -6.57 -2.02
CA TYR A 83 -11.16 -6.84 -3.03
C TYR A 83 -9.97 -5.89 -2.88
N VAL A 84 -8.77 -6.44 -2.69
CA VAL A 84 -7.52 -5.68 -2.61
C VAL A 84 -6.48 -6.35 -3.51
N PRO A 85 -6.29 -5.88 -4.74
CA PRO A 85 -5.27 -6.41 -5.63
C PRO A 85 -3.88 -5.89 -5.24
N ALA A 86 -2.86 -6.70 -5.44
CA ALA A 86 -1.50 -6.22 -5.58
C ALA A 86 -1.32 -5.72 -7.03
N PRO A 87 -1.02 -4.44 -7.26
CA PRO A 87 -1.05 -3.87 -8.60
C PRO A 87 0.05 -4.41 -9.51
N ASN A 88 -0.19 -4.31 -10.82
CA ASN A 88 0.83 -4.52 -11.84
C ASN A 88 1.90 -3.41 -11.73
N LEU A 89 3.15 -3.80 -11.46
CA LEU A 89 4.29 -2.90 -11.30
C LEU A 89 5.06 -2.65 -12.61
N THR A 90 4.61 -3.21 -13.72
CA THR A 90 5.21 -2.96 -15.03
C THR A 90 4.66 -1.68 -15.67
N SER A 91 5.28 -1.22 -16.75
CA SER A 91 4.81 -0.04 -17.48
C SER A 91 3.41 -0.22 -18.13
N ALA A 92 2.85 -1.42 -18.16
CA ALA A 92 1.46 -1.67 -18.55
C ALA A 92 0.45 -1.49 -17.39
N GLY A 93 0.95 -1.30 -16.16
CA GLY A 93 0.14 -1.15 -14.95
C GLY A 93 -0.10 0.31 -14.54
N PRO A 94 -0.75 0.50 -13.38
CA PRO A 94 -1.07 1.83 -12.85
C PRO A 94 0.16 2.68 -12.49
N VAL A 95 1.33 2.07 -12.39
CA VAL A 95 2.60 2.73 -12.06
C VAL A 95 3.32 3.34 -13.28
N ALA A 96 2.78 3.19 -14.50
CA ALA A 96 3.40 3.67 -15.74
C ALA A 96 3.82 5.16 -15.70
N ASN A 97 3.06 5.98 -14.97
CA ASN A 97 3.30 7.42 -14.85
C ASN A 97 3.77 7.81 -13.43
N TYR A 98 4.39 6.89 -12.69
CA TYR A 98 4.95 7.20 -11.37
C TYR A 98 6.25 7.99 -11.53
N THR A 99 6.33 9.10 -10.79
CA THR A 99 7.58 9.81 -10.54
C THR A 99 8.42 9.06 -9.51
N ASP A 100 9.68 9.47 -9.31
CA ASP A 100 10.50 8.94 -8.22
C ASP A 100 9.82 9.12 -6.86
N ASP A 101 9.22 10.30 -6.64
CA ASP A 101 8.50 10.59 -5.38
C ASP A 101 7.26 9.68 -5.20
N ASP A 102 6.54 9.34 -6.26
CA ASP A 102 5.42 8.40 -6.18
C ASP A 102 5.91 6.99 -5.79
N TRP A 103 7.04 6.54 -6.36
CA TRP A 103 7.66 5.27 -5.99
C TRP A 103 8.16 5.27 -4.54
N VAL A 104 8.83 6.35 -4.11
CA VAL A 104 9.30 6.50 -2.73
C VAL A 104 8.14 6.49 -1.76
N LYS A 105 7.07 7.24 -2.02
CA LYS A 105 5.85 7.23 -1.20
C LYS A 105 5.27 5.83 -1.08
N ALA A 106 5.18 5.11 -2.21
CA ALA A 106 4.64 3.76 -2.23
C ALA A 106 5.50 2.78 -1.44
N ILE A 107 6.79 2.70 -1.73
CA ILE A 107 7.67 1.68 -1.18
C ILE A 107 8.07 2.02 0.26
N ARG A 108 8.61 3.22 0.51
CA ARG A 108 9.15 3.61 1.80
C ARG A 108 8.09 4.06 2.78
N HIS A 109 7.03 4.73 2.31
CA HIS A 109 6.08 5.40 3.20
C HIS A 109 4.69 4.73 3.24
N GLY A 110 4.42 3.76 2.37
CA GLY A 110 3.15 3.01 2.39
C GLY A 110 1.95 3.79 1.88
N ILE A 111 2.19 4.83 1.07
CA ILE A 111 1.15 5.72 0.54
C ILE A 111 1.14 5.64 -0.98
N ALA A 112 0.01 5.31 -1.55
CA ALA A 112 -0.16 5.27 -3.00
C ALA A 112 -0.17 6.70 -3.59
N LYS A 113 0.02 6.80 -4.91
CA LYS A 113 0.03 8.08 -5.64
C LYS A 113 -1.23 8.92 -5.43
N ASP A 114 -2.38 8.27 -5.27
CA ASP A 114 -3.68 8.89 -5.03
C ASP A 114 -3.93 9.28 -3.55
N GLY A 115 -2.93 9.15 -2.67
CA GLY A 115 -2.99 9.51 -1.26
C GLY A 115 -3.51 8.41 -0.34
N ARG A 116 -4.04 7.31 -0.86
CA ARG A 116 -4.58 6.22 -0.03
C ARG A 116 -3.47 5.45 0.68
N VAL A 117 -3.77 5.00 1.89
CA VAL A 117 -2.85 4.15 2.64
C VAL A 117 -2.83 2.72 2.09
N MET A 118 -1.63 2.13 2.04
CA MET A 118 -1.42 0.72 1.66
C MET A 118 -1.32 -0.14 2.92
N VAL A 119 -2.45 -0.70 3.35
CA VAL A 119 -2.56 -1.42 4.64
C VAL A 119 -1.90 -2.80 4.67
N ILE A 120 -1.51 -3.34 3.52
CA ILE A 120 -0.96 -4.71 3.41
C ILE A 120 0.51 -4.71 3.01
N MET A 121 0.91 -3.78 2.12
CA MET A 121 2.30 -3.67 1.69
C MET A 121 3.19 -3.34 2.89
N PRO A 122 4.24 -4.14 3.20
CA PRO A 122 5.04 -3.97 4.42
C PRO A 122 6.06 -2.84 4.31
N SER A 123 5.61 -1.63 4.02
CA SER A 123 6.45 -0.45 3.80
C SER A 123 7.28 -0.06 5.03
N ASN A 124 6.82 -0.41 6.23
CA ASN A 124 7.60 -0.24 7.46
C ASN A 124 8.93 -1.05 7.46
N HIS A 125 8.99 -2.16 6.73
CA HIS A 125 10.25 -2.90 6.53
C HIS A 125 11.13 -2.21 5.48
N TYR A 126 10.54 -1.73 4.39
CA TYR A 126 11.27 -1.06 3.31
C TYR A 126 11.73 0.36 3.68
N SER A 127 11.09 0.98 4.69
CA SER A 127 11.53 2.28 5.23
C SER A 127 12.95 2.24 5.83
N ALA A 128 13.45 1.05 6.18
CA ALA A 128 14.80 0.85 6.67
C ALA A 128 15.89 0.90 5.57
N TYR A 129 15.53 0.80 4.30
CA TYR A 129 16.49 0.86 3.19
C TYR A 129 17.12 2.25 3.07
N GLY A 130 18.44 2.29 2.82
CA GLY A 130 19.16 3.50 2.46
C GLY A 130 18.66 4.08 1.12
N ASP A 131 19.02 5.32 0.85
CA ASP A 131 18.60 5.99 -0.38
C ASP A 131 19.20 5.35 -1.63
N ASP A 132 20.44 4.84 -1.54
CA ASP A 132 21.10 4.08 -2.60
C ASP A 132 20.37 2.77 -2.91
N ASP A 133 20.04 1.96 -1.92
CA ASP A 133 19.28 0.73 -2.10
C ASP A 133 17.87 0.99 -2.69
N LEU A 134 17.21 2.02 -2.20
CA LEU A 134 15.89 2.39 -2.72
C LEU A 134 15.96 2.90 -4.17
N ALA A 135 17.00 3.67 -4.53
CA ALA A 135 17.23 4.12 -5.89
C ALA A 135 17.48 2.95 -6.85
N GLU A 136 18.28 1.96 -6.42
CA GLU A 136 18.52 0.70 -7.17
C GLU A 136 17.22 -0.05 -7.42
N LEU A 137 16.44 -0.27 -6.36
CA LEU A 137 15.16 -0.98 -6.44
C LEU A 137 14.19 -0.26 -7.40
N ILE A 138 14.00 1.05 -7.23
CA ILE A 138 13.11 1.84 -8.10
C ILE A 138 13.59 1.81 -9.55
N SER A 139 14.91 1.96 -9.78
CA SER A 139 15.49 1.92 -11.13
C SER A 139 15.24 0.59 -11.84
N TYR A 140 15.30 -0.51 -11.10
CA TYR A 140 14.97 -1.84 -11.61
C TYR A 140 13.47 -1.95 -11.94
N LEU A 141 12.59 -1.61 -10.98
CA LEU A 141 11.14 -1.71 -11.16
C LEU A 141 10.66 -0.92 -12.38
N LYS A 142 11.22 0.27 -12.63
CA LYS A 142 10.90 1.10 -13.80
C LYS A 142 11.29 0.47 -15.13
N LYS A 143 12.23 -0.47 -15.14
CA LYS A 143 12.76 -1.12 -16.36
C LYS A 143 12.19 -2.52 -16.60
N ILE A 144 11.31 -3.00 -15.74
CA ILE A 144 10.63 -4.29 -15.95
C ILE A 144 9.82 -4.23 -17.25
N PRO A 145 9.96 -5.23 -18.13
CA PRO A 145 9.18 -5.29 -19.37
C PRO A 145 7.68 -5.23 -19.12
N ALA A 146 6.95 -4.53 -19.99
CA ALA A 146 5.51 -4.42 -19.90
C ALA A 146 4.84 -5.80 -19.98
N VAL A 147 3.94 -6.09 -19.06
CA VAL A 147 3.12 -7.30 -19.06
C VAL A 147 1.66 -6.87 -18.90
N GLU A 148 0.86 -7.14 -19.93
CA GLU A 148 -0.55 -6.80 -19.91
C GLU A 148 -1.29 -7.66 -18.90
N ASN A 149 -1.77 -7.02 -17.84
CA ASN A 149 -2.67 -7.60 -16.87
C ASN A 149 -3.46 -6.49 -16.19
N LYS A 150 -4.78 -6.64 -16.15
CA LYS A 150 -5.68 -5.62 -15.62
C LYS A 150 -6.47 -6.18 -14.44
N PHE A 151 -6.45 -5.43 -13.37
CA PHE A 151 -7.24 -5.69 -12.17
C PHE A 151 -8.28 -4.59 -11.99
N SER A 152 -9.38 -4.95 -11.34
CA SER A 152 -10.31 -3.96 -10.83
C SER A 152 -9.65 -3.09 -9.76
N SER A 153 -10.17 -1.91 -9.53
CA SER A 153 -9.73 -1.07 -8.42
C SER A 153 -10.03 -1.74 -7.09
N ARG A 154 -9.27 -1.37 -6.05
CA ARG A 154 -9.55 -1.78 -4.67
C ARG A 154 -10.99 -1.45 -4.30
N ASP A 155 -11.71 -2.43 -3.77
CA ASP A 155 -13.08 -2.31 -3.26
C ASP A 155 -13.15 -2.94 -1.86
N ILE A 156 -13.19 -2.11 -0.83
CA ILE A 156 -13.29 -2.57 0.56
C ILE A 156 -14.72 -2.40 1.03
N GLN A 157 -15.36 -3.52 1.37
CA GLN A 157 -16.74 -3.61 1.77
C GLN A 157 -16.87 -3.67 3.31
N PHE A 158 -18.10 -3.64 3.82
CA PHE A 158 -18.37 -3.94 5.22
C PHE A 158 -18.30 -5.47 5.43
N PRO A 159 -17.60 -5.97 6.47
CA PRO A 159 -16.93 -5.27 7.58
C PRO A 159 -15.46 -4.88 7.33
N GLY A 160 -14.90 -5.13 6.14
CA GLY A 160 -13.50 -4.82 5.81
C GLY A 160 -13.12 -3.37 6.07
N SER A 161 -14.03 -2.42 5.81
CA SER A 161 -13.82 -1.00 6.10
C SER A 161 -13.58 -0.71 7.59
N ILE A 162 -14.30 -1.41 8.48
CA ILE A 162 -14.09 -1.28 9.92
C ILE A 162 -12.79 -1.97 10.33
N ILE A 163 -12.56 -3.18 9.83
CA ILE A 163 -11.36 -3.96 10.16
C ILE A 163 -10.10 -3.19 9.74
N PHE A 164 -9.99 -2.82 8.48
CA PHE A 164 -8.79 -2.17 7.95
C PHE A 164 -8.73 -0.67 8.27
N GLY A 165 -9.87 0.03 8.23
CA GLY A 165 -9.89 1.48 8.36
C GLY A 165 -9.99 2.02 9.77
N ILE A 166 -10.38 1.19 10.75
CA ILE A 166 -10.53 1.59 12.15
C ILE A 166 -9.71 0.71 13.08
N LEU A 167 -10.00 -0.61 13.10
CA LEU A 167 -9.40 -1.50 14.09
C LEU A 167 -7.90 -1.73 13.83
N ALA A 168 -7.47 -1.76 12.58
CA ALA A 168 -6.08 -1.94 12.20
C ALA A 168 -5.30 -0.62 12.07
N TYR A 169 -5.88 0.54 12.41
CA TYR A 169 -5.27 1.86 12.18
C TYR A 169 -3.84 1.96 12.73
N ASP A 170 -3.63 1.61 13.99
CA ASP A 170 -2.30 1.66 14.62
C ASP A 170 -1.31 0.64 14.03
N SER A 171 -1.82 -0.38 13.35
CA SER A 171 -1.03 -1.44 12.72
C SER A 171 -0.70 -1.14 11.26
N TRP A 172 -1.19 -0.05 10.68
CA TRP A 172 -0.83 0.31 9.32
C TRP A 172 0.67 0.49 9.18
N PRO A 173 1.30 -0.07 8.15
CA PRO A 173 2.72 0.14 7.92
C PRO A 173 3.11 1.62 7.93
N ALA A 174 2.31 2.50 7.32
CA ALA A 174 2.53 3.94 7.31
C ALA A 174 2.60 4.55 8.71
N ASN A 175 1.77 4.11 9.67
CA ASN A 175 1.77 4.64 11.04
C ASN A 175 2.96 4.15 11.89
N GLN A 176 3.73 3.17 11.40
CA GLN A 176 4.92 2.62 12.06
C GLN A 176 6.23 3.22 11.52
N ILE A 177 6.15 4.15 10.57
CA ILE A 177 7.29 4.72 9.87
C ILE A 177 7.59 6.13 10.41
N HIS A 178 8.88 6.42 10.62
CA HIS A 178 9.38 7.77 10.79
C HIS A 178 9.66 8.39 9.42
N HIS A 179 8.69 9.12 8.88
CA HIS A 179 8.71 9.62 7.50
C HIS A 179 9.81 10.64 7.20
N ASP A 180 10.37 11.28 8.21
CA ASP A 180 11.45 12.27 8.16
C ASP A 180 12.85 11.63 8.24
N LYS A 181 12.94 10.31 8.43
CA LYS A 181 14.22 9.59 8.57
C LYS A 181 14.53 8.76 7.35
N VAL A 182 15.81 8.73 7.00
CA VAL A 182 16.39 7.81 6.00
C VAL A 182 16.91 6.59 6.73
N GLY A 183 16.63 5.41 6.19
CA GLY A 183 17.20 4.15 6.67
C GLY A 183 18.71 4.04 6.39
N GLY A 184 19.35 3.10 7.03
CA GLY A 184 20.72 2.70 6.71
C GLY A 184 20.74 1.71 5.54
N LYS A 185 21.92 1.44 4.99
CA LYS A 185 22.10 0.34 4.04
C LYS A 185 21.92 -0.98 4.79
N MET A 186 20.88 -1.72 4.47
CA MET A 186 20.52 -2.94 5.20
C MET A 186 20.55 -4.21 4.35
N ALA A 187 20.52 -4.06 3.03
CA ALA A 187 20.54 -5.23 2.17
C ALA A 187 21.96 -5.74 1.97
N PRO A 188 22.19 -7.07 2.06
CA PRO A 188 23.47 -7.66 1.74
C PRO A 188 23.87 -7.36 0.30
N THR A 189 25.16 -7.38 0.03
CA THR A 189 25.68 -7.28 -1.33
C THR A 189 25.48 -8.60 -2.07
N ILE A 190 25.54 -8.56 -3.42
CA ILE A 190 25.39 -9.77 -4.25
C ILE A 190 26.51 -10.79 -3.95
N ASP A 191 27.64 -10.31 -3.43
CA ASP A 191 28.86 -11.10 -3.14
C ASP A 191 28.90 -11.62 -1.68
N GLU A 192 27.89 -11.31 -0.85
CA GLU A 192 27.70 -11.81 0.51
C GLU A 192 26.62 -12.92 0.56
#